data_991f0adf21b9951459362a55178c1555
#
_entry.id   991f0adf21b9951459362a55178c1555
#
_cell.length_a   1.000
_cell.length_b   1.000
_cell.length_c   1.000
_cell.angle_alpha   90.00
_cell.angle_beta   90.00
_cell.angle_gamma   90.00
#
_symmetry.space_group_name_H-M   'P 1'
#
loop_
_entity.id
_entity.type
_entity.pdbx_description
1 polymer ?
#
loop_
_entity_poly.entity_id
_entity_poly.type
_entity_poly.pdbx_seq_one_letter_code
_entity_poly.pdbx_strand_id
1 'polypeptide(L)'
;DLKVEQAFELSDASAERSASGCTVRLNKEPIIEYLKSNIVMLRWMIGSGYGDAKTLERRAQAMEEWIANPELLEPDENAEYAEVIEIDLNKITEPLLACPNDPDDIKPLSAVAETSIDEVFIGSCMTNIGHFRAAGHLLKKYNGTKARLWVVPPTKMDEKQLMEEGI
;
A
#
# COMPACT_ATOMS: atom_id res chain seq x y z
N ASP A 1 -5.73 0.13 -14.04
CA ASP A 1 -5.00 -1.02 -13.50
C ASP A 1 -4.56 -0.72 -12.08
N LEU A 2 -4.62 -1.74 -11.20
CA LEU A 2 -4.12 -1.61 -9.83
C LEU A 2 -2.59 -1.58 -9.83
N LYS A 3 -2.02 -0.78 -8.93
CA LYS A 3 -0.62 -0.86 -8.56
C LYS A 3 -0.37 -2.05 -7.63
N VAL A 4 0.88 -2.53 -7.55
CA VAL A 4 1.23 -3.67 -6.69
C VAL A 4 0.96 -3.36 -5.22
N GLU A 5 1.22 -2.13 -4.78
CA GLU A 5 0.93 -1.68 -3.42
C GLU A 5 -0.57 -1.75 -3.09
N GLN A 6 -1.43 -1.37 -4.03
CA GLN A 6 -2.89 -1.48 -3.88
C GLN A 6 -3.35 -2.95 -3.82
N ALA A 7 -2.68 -3.84 -4.57
CA ALA A 7 -2.94 -5.28 -4.49
C ALA A 7 -2.55 -5.86 -3.12
N PHE A 8 -1.46 -5.38 -2.52
CA PHE A 8 -1.08 -5.76 -1.16
C PHE A 8 -2.11 -5.30 -0.14
N GLU A 9 -2.63 -4.08 -0.25
CA GLU A 9 -3.68 -3.56 0.63
C GLU A 9 -4.96 -4.41 0.54
N LEU A 10 -5.38 -4.80 -0.66
CA LEU A 10 -6.52 -5.71 -0.85
C LEU A 10 -6.27 -7.09 -0.24
N SER A 11 -5.08 -7.63 -0.41
CA SER A 11 -4.71 -8.93 0.15
C SER A 11 -4.68 -8.89 1.68
N ASP A 12 -4.11 -7.84 2.26
CA ASP A 12 -4.08 -7.62 3.71
C ASP A 12 -5.50 -7.50 4.29
N ALA A 13 -6.34 -6.67 3.68
CA ALA A 13 -7.73 -6.50 4.10
C ALA A 13 -8.50 -7.84 4.09
N SER A 14 -8.24 -8.72 3.13
CA SER A 14 -8.88 -10.05 3.09
C SER A 14 -8.41 -10.94 4.24
N ALA A 15 -7.13 -10.90 4.61
CA ALA A 15 -6.58 -11.64 5.72
C ALA A 15 -7.15 -11.15 7.06
N GLU A 16 -7.29 -9.85 7.26
CA GLU A 16 -7.90 -9.26 8.44
C GLU A 16 -9.39 -9.65 8.60
N ARG A 17 -10.03 -10.01 7.51
CA ARG A 17 -11.39 -10.55 7.49
C ARG A 17 -11.47 -12.09 7.55
N SER A 18 -10.39 -12.71 8.01
CA SER A 18 -10.31 -14.17 8.22
C SER A 18 -10.40 -15.01 6.93
N ALA A 19 -10.05 -14.46 5.78
CA ALA A 19 -9.95 -15.24 4.55
C ALA A 19 -8.75 -16.20 4.64
N SER A 20 -8.93 -17.41 4.13
CA SER A 20 -7.88 -18.43 4.10
C SER A 20 -6.78 -18.13 3.09
N GLY A 21 -7.05 -17.29 2.13
CA GLY A 21 -6.11 -16.83 1.11
C GLY A 21 -6.74 -15.76 0.21
N CYS A 22 -5.88 -15.04 -0.47
CA CYS A 22 -6.29 -14.04 -1.46
C CYS A 22 -5.31 -14.06 -2.62
N THR A 23 -5.83 -14.04 -3.83
CA THR A 23 -5.03 -13.86 -5.05
C THR A 23 -5.55 -12.65 -5.80
N VAL A 24 -4.67 -11.73 -6.10
CA VAL A 24 -5.01 -10.51 -6.85
C VAL A 24 -4.36 -10.59 -8.24
N ARG A 25 -5.17 -10.57 -9.29
CA ARG A 25 -4.67 -10.55 -10.66
C ARG A 25 -4.21 -9.14 -11.01
N LEU A 26 -2.97 -9.02 -11.48
CA LEU A 26 -2.39 -7.78 -11.98
C LEU A 26 -1.91 -7.96 -13.42
N ASN A 27 -1.79 -6.85 -14.15
CA ASN A 27 -1.08 -6.80 -15.42
C ASN A 27 0.44 -6.86 -15.20
N LYS A 28 1.20 -7.15 -16.24
CA LYS A 28 2.67 -7.27 -16.16
C LYS A 28 3.35 -5.95 -15.84
N GLU A 29 2.86 -4.85 -16.38
CA GLU A 29 3.46 -3.53 -16.28
C GLU A 29 3.60 -3.02 -14.84
N PRO A 30 2.56 -3.04 -13.99
CA PRO A 30 2.69 -2.68 -12.58
C PRO A 30 3.71 -3.54 -11.83
N ILE A 31 3.75 -4.85 -12.12
CA ILE A 31 4.68 -5.77 -11.47
C ILE A 31 6.12 -5.45 -11.90
N ILE A 32 6.36 -5.21 -13.20
CA ILE A 32 7.68 -4.84 -13.72
C ILE A 32 8.14 -3.51 -13.10
N GLU A 33 7.27 -2.52 -13.00
CA GLU A 33 7.56 -1.23 -12.36
C GLU A 33 8.00 -1.43 -10.89
N TYR A 34 7.22 -2.18 -10.14
CA TYR A 34 7.51 -2.51 -8.75
C TYR A 34 8.84 -3.25 -8.58
N LEU A 35 9.09 -4.30 -9.36
CA LEU A 35 10.33 -5.07 -9.30
C LEU A 35 11.55 -4.21 -9.66
N LYS A 36 11.47 -3.36 -10.67
CA LYS A 36 12.55 -2.41 -11.02
C LYS A 36 12.87 -1.47 -9.87
N SER A 37 11.87 -0.93 -9.19
CA SER A 37 12.05 -0.09 -8.02
C SER A 37 12.74 -0.84 -6.88
N ASN A 38 12.33 -2.08 -6.62
CA ASN A 38 12.95 -2.92 -5.60
C ASN A 38 14.41 -3.28 -5.94
N ILE A 39 14.73 -3.57 -7.19
CA ILE A 39 16.11 -3.83 -7.62
C ILE A 39 17.01 -2.62 -7.32
N VAL A 40 16.56 -1.42 -7.66
CA VAL A 40 17.31 -0.17 -7.36
C VAL A 40 17.52 -0.03 -5.85
N MET A 41 16.50 -0.24 -5.04
CA MET A 41 16.58 -0.18 -3.59
C MET A 41 17.56 -1.22 -3.03
N LEU A 42 17.47 -2.48 -3.45
CA LEU A 42 18.37 -3.54 -2.98
C LEU A 42 19.84 -3.23 -3.31
N ARG A 43 20.13 -2.75 -4.49
CA ARG A 43 21.50 -2.36 -4.88
C ARG A 43 21.99 -1.13 -4.13
N TRP A 44 21.13 -0.17 -3.86
CA TRP A 44 21.45 0.95 -2.99
C TRP A 44 21.76 0.49 -1.56
N MET A 45 21.00 -0.45 -1.01
CA MET A 45 21.25 -1.03 0.31
C MET A 45 22.62 -1.71 0.38
N ILE A 46 22.99 -2.49 -0.65
CA ILE A 46 24.33 -3.10 -0.78
C ILE A 46 25.41 -2.02 -0.77
N GLY A 47 25.27 -1.01 -1.61
CA GLY A 47 26.22 0.10 -1.71
C GLY A 47 26.33 0.94 -0.43
N SER A 48 25.28 0.95 0.39
CA SER A 48 25.22 1.65 1.68
C SER A 48 25.74 0.80 2.87
N GLY A 49 26.22 -0.41 2.60
CA GLY A 49 26.82 -1.27 3.63
C GLY A 49 25.82 -2.04 4.48
N TYR A 50 24.59 -2.25 4.00
CA TYR A 50 23.64 -3.15 4.67
C TYR A 50 24.20 -4.58 4.73
N GLY A 51 23.92 -5.26 5.85
CA GLY A 51 24.31 -6.65 6.04
C GLY A 51 23.70 -7.58 4.98
N ASP A 52 24.34 -8.75 4.81
CA ASP A 52 23.89 -9.82 3.89
C ASP A 52 23.77 -9.38 2.41
N ALA A 53 24.76 -8.64 1.92
CA ALA A 53 24.82 -8.18 0.53
C ALA A 53 24.62 -9.33 -0.50
N LYS A 54 25.09 -10.55 -0.17
CA LYS A 54 24.93 -11.73 -1.03
C LYS A 54 23.47 -12.12 -1.24
N THR A 55 22.66 -12.09 -0.20
CA THR A 55 21.22 -12.37 -0.31
C THR A 55 20.49 -11.24 -1.04
N LEU A 56 20.84 -9.98 -0.79
CA LEU A 56 20.26 -8.84 -1.48
C LEU A 56 20.53 -8.91 -2.99
N GLU A 57 21.77 -9.22 -3.39
CA GLU A 57 22.12 -9.37 -4.81
C GLU A 57 21.40 -10.55 -5.46
N ARG A 58 21.33 -11.71 -4.81
CA ARG A 58 20.56 -12.87 -5.33
C ARG A 58 19.08 -12.51 -5.56
N ARG A 59 18.48 -11.72 -4.66
CA ARG A 59 17.09 -11.26 -4.81
C ARG A 59 16.95 -10.31 -5.99
N ALA A 60 17.88 -9.37 -6.16
CA ALA A 60 17.89 -8.46 -7.29
C ALA A 60 18.00 -9.21 -8.62
N GLN A 61 18.91 -10.18 -8.71
CA GLN A 61 19.09 -11.03 -9.90
C GLN A 61 17.83 -11.83 -10.22
N ALA A 62 17.19 -12.46 -9.24
CA ALA A 62 15.96 -13.21 -9.45
C ALA A 62 14.82 -12.31 -9.98
N MET A 63 14.73 -11.07 -9.53
CA MET A 63 13.79 -10.08 -10.06
C MET A 63 14.11 -9.71 -11.51
N GLU A 64 15.39 -9.53 -11.86
CA GLU A 64 15.83 -9.25 -13.23
C GLU A 64 15.54 -10.42 -14.17
N GLU A 65 15.77 -11.65 -13.73
CA GLU A 65 15.43 -12.86 -14.48
C GLU A 65 13.94 -12.95 -14.78
N TRP A 66 13.10 -12.69 -13.78
CA TRP A 66 11.65 -12.65 -13.96
C TRP A 66 11.21 -11.54 -14.93
N ILE A 67 11.79 -10.34 -14.83
CA ILE A 67 11.50 -9.21 -15.73
C ILE A 67 11.87 -9.55 -17.18
N ALA A 68 12.95 -10.31 -17.39
CA ALA A 68 13.37 -10.72 -18.74
C ALA A 68 12.39 -11.72 -19.41
N ASN A 69 11.71 -12.53 -18.61
CA ASN A 69 10.70 -13.47 -19.10
C ASN A 69 9.49 -13.52 -18.13
N PRO A 70 8.64 -12.48 -18.09
CA PRO A 70 7.56 -12.39 -17.13
C PRO A 70 6.46 -13.41 -17.40
N GLU A 71 6.20 -14.26 -16.42
CA GLU A 71 5.13 -15.24 -16.41
C GLU A 71 4.17 -14.94 -15.27
N LEU A 72 2.88 -14.80 -15.58
CA LEU A 72 1.81 -14.57 -14.61
C LEU A 72 1.02 -15.86 -14.40
N LEU A 73 0.67 -16.12 -13.15
CA LEU A 73 -0.30 -17.14 -12.81
C LEU A 73 -1.70 -16.65 -13.20
N GLU A 74 -2.44 -17.50 -13.89
CA GLU A 74 -3.82 -17.25 -14.27
C GLU A 74 -4.70 -18.40 -13.78
N PRO A 75 -6.01 -18.15 -13.52
CA PRO A 75 -6.93 -19.24 -13.20
C PRO A 75 -7.10 -20.16 -14.40
N ASP A 76 -7.41 -21.42 -14.14
CA ASP A 76 -7.76 -22.37 -15.20
C ASP A 76 -8.99 -21.88 -15.97
N GLU A 77 -9.08 -22.20 -17.28
CA GLU A 77 -10.20 -21.79 -18.14
C GLU A 77 -11.57 -22.25 -17.63
N ASN A 78 -11.62 -23.36 -16.89
CA ASN A 78 -12.82 -23.94 -16.32
C ASN A 78 -12.89 -23.82 -14.80
N ALA A 79 -12.20 -22.82 -14.22
CA ALA A 79 -12.26 -22.56 -12.79
C ALA A 79 -13.70 -22.26 -12.34
N GLU A 80 -14.17 -23.00 -11.34
CA GLU A 80 -15.49 -22.80 -10.76
C GLU A 80 -15.40 -21.89 -9.52
N TYR A 81 -16.27 -20.89 -9.46
CA TYR A 81 -16.34 -19.94 -8.35
C TYR A 81 -17.67 -20.12 -7.61
N ALA A 82 -17.63 -20.12 -6.29
CA ALA A 82 -18.85 -20.18 -5.46
C ALA A 82 -19.72 -18.94 -5.68
N GLU A 83 -19.09 -17.78 -5.86
CA GLU A 83 -19.77 -16.51 -6.13
C GLU A 83 -18.85 -15.57 -6.92
N VAL A 84 -19.45 -14.74 -7.75
CA VAL A 84 -18.75 -13.66 -8.47
C VAL A 84 -19.40 -12.33 -8.06
N ILE A 85 -18.59 -11.43 -7.47
CA ILE A 85 -19.03 -10.11 -7.02
C ILE A 85 -18.38 -9.07 -7.94
N GLU A 86 -19.20 -8.25 -8.58
CA GLU A 86 -18.75 -7.16 -9.44
C GLU A 86 -18.93 -5.82 -8.74
N ILE A 87 -17.83 -5.07 -8.60
CA ILE A 87 -17.83 -3.74 -7.98
C ILE A 87 -17.37 -2.71 -9.00
N ASP A 88 -18.28 -1.82 -9.39
CA ASP A 88 -17.97 -0.69 -10.26
C ASP A 88 -17.35 0.46 -9.45
N LEU A 89 -16.03 0.59 -9.52
CA LEU A 89 -15.29 1.63 -8.80
C LEU A 89 -15.68 3.06 -9.22
N ASN A 90 -16.27 3.26 -10.40
CA ASN A 90 -16.74 4.59 -10.82
C ASN A 90 -17.95 5.08 -10.01
N LYS A 91 -18.62 4.19 -9.30
CA LYS A 91 -19.73 4.55 -8.39
C LYS A 91 -19.26 5.03 -7.02
N ILE A 92 -17.98 4.88 -6.71
CA ILE A 92 -17.36 5.36 -5.46
C ILE A 92 -16.88 6.78 -5.71
N THR A 93 -17.68 7.78 -5.31
CA THR A 93 -17.45 9.20 -5.61
C THR A 93 -16.83 9.98 -4.46
N GLU A 94 -16.73 9.38 -3.28
CA GLU A 94 -16.12 9.98 -2.09
C GLU A 94 -15.40 8.90 -1.25
N PRO A 95 -14.49 9.29 -0.33
CA PRO A 95 -13.85 8.35 0.57
C PRO A 95 -14.87 7.60 1.42
N LEU A 96 -14.63 6.30 1.58
CA LEU A 96 -15.39 5.42 2.46
C LEU A 96 -14.55 5.15 3.72
N LEU A 97 -15.18 5.22 4.87
CA LEU A 97 -14.52 5.04 6.17
C LEU A 97 -15.19 3.89 6.94
N ALA A 98 -14.38 3.02 7.51
CA ALA A 98 -14.85 2.05 8.50
C ALA A 98 -15.03 2.77 9.85
N CYS A 99 -16.18 2.59 10.47
CA CYS A 99 -16.44 3.14 11.79
C CYS A 99 -15.69 2.36 12.88
N PRO A 100 -15.41 2.95 14.05
CA PRO A 100 -14.68 2.28 15.12
C PRO A 100 -15.31 0.96 15.54
N ASN A 101 -14.46 -0.03 15.79
CA ASN A 101 -14.78 -1.36 16.31
C ASN A 101 -15.59 -2.28 15.38
N ASP A 102 -15.96 -1.83 14.18
CA ASP A 102 -16.67 -2.66 13.21
C ASP A 102 -16.19 -2.35 11.80
N PRO A 103 -15.36 -3.22 11.17
CA PRO A 103 -14.87 -3.02 9.82
C PRO A 103 -15.97 -3.14 8.75
N ASP A 104 -17.16 -3.63 9.11
CA ASP A 104 -18.31 -3.74 8.22
C ASP A 104 -19.23 -2.50 8.29
N ASP A 105 -19.12 -1.66 9.32
CA ASP A 105 -19.83 -0.40 9.40
C ASP A 105 -19.13 0.68 8.55
N ILE A 106 -19.34 0.59 7.23
CA ILE A 106 -18.74 1.50 6.26
C ILE A 106 -19.68 2.69 6.00
N LYS A 107 -19.12 3.89 6.12
CA LYS A 107 -19.85 5.15 5.86
C LYS A 107 -19.07 6.05 4.90
N PRO A 108 -19.77 6.78 4.03
CA PRO A 108 -19.12 7.80 3.22
C PRO A 108 -18.65 8.98 4.10
N LEU A 109 -17.58 9.65 3.68
CA LEU A 109 -17.01 10.79 4.42
C LEU A 109 -18.07 11.85 4.74
N SER A 110 -18.96 12.16 3.80
CA SER A 110 -20.03 13.15 3.98
C SER A 110 -20.95 12.83 5.16
N ALA A 111 -21.17 11.56 5.47
CA ALA A 111 -22.02 11.14 6.59
C ALA A 111 -21.35 11.27 7.97
N VAL A 112 -20.02 11.37 8.03
CA VAL A 112 -19.24 11.43 9.27
C VAL A 112 -18.42 12.71 9.43
N ALA A 113 -18.48 13.63 8.49
CA ALA A 113 -17.64 14.81 8.41
C ALA A 113 -17.73 15.76 9.64
N GLU A 114 -18.84 15.76 10.37
CA GLU A 114 -19.05 16.59 11.57
C GLU A 114 -18.76 15.85 12.88
N THR A 115 -18.26 14.61 12.82
CA THR A 115 -17.89 13.84 14.00
C THR A 115 -16.71 14.50 14.70
N SER A 116 -16.82 14.75 16.00
CA SER A 116 -15.73 15.25 16.80
C SER A 116 -14.62 14.21 16.92
N ILE A 117 -13.37 14.63 16.72
CA ILE A 117 -12.19 13.78 16.77
C ILE A 117 -11.18 14.38 17.77
N ASP A 118 -10.72 13.58 18.72
CA ASP A 118 -9.72 13.97 19.71
C ASP A 118 -8.31 13.77 19.20
N GLU A 119 -8.06 12.66 18.53
CA GLU A 119 -6.75 12.29 17.99
C GLU A 119 -6.87 11.65 16.60
N VAL A 120 -5.82 11.84 15.80
CA VAL A 120 -5.65 11.21 14.48
C VAL A 120 -4.33 10.45 14.47
N PHE A 121 -4.33 9.25 13.91
CA PHE A 121 -3.13 8.44 13.72
C PHE A 121 -2.95 8.14 12.22
N ILE A 122 -1.77 8.47 11.70
CA ILE A 122 -1.36 8.11 10.32
C ILE A 122 -0.21 7.14 10.41
N GLY A 123 -0.45 5.89 10.06
CA GLY A 123 0.55 4.83 10.07
C GLY A 123 -0.10 3.45 10.06
N SER A 124 0.52 2.50 9.41
CA SER A 124 0.19 1.07 9.45
C SER A 124 1.31 0.28 8.78
N CYS A 125 1.27 -1.06 8.88
CA CYS A 125 2.20 -1.93 8.16
C CYS A 125 2.11 -1.77 6.63
N MET A 126 0.95 -1.32 6.11
CA MET A 126 0.71 -1.11 4.68
C MET A 126 0.92 0.33 4.20
N THR A 127 1.19 1.29 5.10
CA THR A 127 1.56 2.64 4.67
C THR A 127 2.98 2.66 4.11
N ASN A 128 3.15 3.40 3.01
CA ASN A 128 4.45 3.67 2.41
C ASN A 128 4.75 5.17 2.42
N ILE A 129 5.97 5.54 2.08
CA ILE A 129 6.41 6.94 2.10
C ILE A 129 5.52 7.86 1.25
N GLY A 130 4.91 7.34 0.18
CA GLY A 130 3.99 8.11 -0.68
C GLY A 130 2.74 8.59 0.06
N HIS A 131 2.18 7.78 0.96
CA HIS A 131 1.03 8.17 1.78
C HIS A 131 1.38 9.34 2.70
N PHE A 132 2.55 9.29 3.34
CA PHE A 132 3.01 10.39 4.23
C PHE A 132 3.29 11.67 3.44
N ARG A 133 3.89 11.57 2.24
CA ARG A 133 4.08 12.72 1.35
C ARG A 133 2.75 13.34 0.96
N ALA A 134 1.76 12.52 0.58
CA ALA A 134 0.42 12.99 0.23
C ALA A 134 -0.25 13.69 1.42
N ALA A 135 -0.21 13.08 2.60
CA ALA A 135 -0.73 13.67 3.83
C ALA A 135 -0.02 14.99 4.17
N GLY A 136 1.32 15.02 4.11
CA GLY A 136 2.12 16.22 4.36
C GLY A 136 1.79 17.36 3.39
N HIS A 137 1.65 17.08 2.10
CA HIS A 137 1.25 18.07 1.11
C HIS A 137 -0.17 18.61 1.36
N LEU A 138 -1.09 17.75 1.80
CA LEU A 138 -2.43 18.16 2.16
C LEU A 138 -2.41 19.06 3.41
N LEU A 139 -1.73 18.64 4.46
CA LEU A 139 -1.65 19.37 5.74
C LEU A 139 -0.98 20.73 5.63
N LYS A 140 0.01 20.88 4.76
CA LYS A 140 0.65 22.18 4.46
C LYS A 140 -0.33 23.26 3.95
N LYS A 141 -1.49 22.86 3.42
CA LYS A 141 -2.56 23.80 3.00
C LYS A 141 -3.37 24.34 4.18
N TYR A 142 -3.32 23.64 5.30
CA TYR A 142 -4.15 23.94 6.47
C TYR A 142 -3.25 24.26 7.65
N ASN A 143 -2.74 25.30 7.85
CA ASN A 143 -1.90 25.83 8.93
C ASN A 143 -1.92 25.03 10.27
N GLY A 144 -1.72 23.72 10.19
CA GLY A 144 -1.76 22.76 11.29
C GLY A 144 -3.09 21.97 11.41
N THR A 145 -3.17 21.14 12.43
CA THR A 145 -4.35 20.34 12.77
C THR A 145 -5.00 20.81 14.07
N LYS A 146 -6.32 20.72 14.17
CA LYS A 146 -7.05 21.01 15.42
C LYS A 146 -6.97 19.86 16.42
N ALA A 147 -6.95 18.63 15.93
CA ALA A 147 -6.78 17.42 16.71
C ALA A 147 -5.30 17.05 16.84
N ARG A 148 -4.94 16.32 17.89
CA ARG A 148 -3.59 15.75 18.02
C ARG A 148 -3.34 14.79 16.87
N LEU A 149 -2.20 14.93 16.19
CA LEU A 149 -1.81 14.09 15.08
C LEU A 149 -0.58 13.26 15.43
N TRP A 150 -0.69 11.96 15.30
CA TRP A 150 0.40 11.01 15.37
C TRP A 150 0.78 10.58 13.96
N VAL A 151 2.07 10.66 13.63
CA VAL A 151 2.60 10.21 12.34
C VAL A 151 3.68 9.18 12.62
N VAL A 152 3.46 7.95 12.17
CA VAL A 152 4.34 6.82 12.45
C VAL A 152 4.77 6.17 11.13
N PRO A 153 5.89 6.59 10.54
CA PRO A 153 6.44 5.96 9.34
C PRO A 153 6.83 4.50 9.60
N PRO A 154 6.69 3.60 8.62
CA PRO A 154 6.92 2.18 8.81
C PRO A 154 8.39 1.82 9.01
N THR A 155 9.32 2.65 8.53
CA THR A 155 10.76 2.43 8.67
C THR A 155 11.50 3.70 9.11
N LYS A 156 12.65 3.50 9.75
CA LYS A 156 13.56 4.60 10.08
C LYS A 156 14.12 5.32 8.86
N MET A 157 14.18 4.63 7.73
CA MET A 157 14.60 5.20 6.46
C MET A 157 13.55 6.17 5.92
N ASP A 158 12.27 5.80 5.97
CA ASP A 158 11.16 6.67 5.58
C ASP A 158 11.08 7.89 6.48
N GLU A 159 11.19 7.71 7.82
CA GLU A 159 11.23 8.80 8.79
C GLU A 159 12.33 9.81 8.42
N LYS A 160 13.56 9.32 8.23
CA LYS A 160 14.69 10.16 7.87
C LYS A 160 14.44 10.95 6.59
N GLN A 161 13.96 10.28 5.55
CA GLN A 161 13.73 10.89 4.26
C GLN A 161 12.60 11.95 4.31
N LEU A 162 11.50 11.65 5.01
CA LEU A 162 10.41 12.62 5.22
C LEU A 162 10.90 13.86 5.97
N MET A 163 11.74 13.70 7.00
CA MET A 163 12.34 14.82 7.71
C MET A 163 13.26 15.66 6.80
N GLU A 164 14.07 15.03 5.96
CA GLU A 164 14.93 15.71 4.98
C GLU A 164 14.11 16.47 3.93
N GLU A 165 12.94 16.00 3.57
CA GLU A 165 11.98 16.63 2.66
C GLU A 165 11.14 17.75 3.35
N GLY A 166 11.23 17.85 4.66
CA GLY A 166 10.43 18.81 5.46
C GLY A 166 8.94 18.47 5.52
N ILE A 167 8.67 17.18 5.59
CA ILE A 167 7.32 16.61 5.75
C ILE A 167 7.13 16.06 7.15
#